data_d5948293457a6b0cf0bb95b5c4405ab1
#
_entry.id   d5948293457a6b0cf0bb95b5c4405ab1
#
_cell.length_a   1.000
_cell.length_b   1.000
_cell.length_c   1.000
_cell.angle_alpha   90.00
_cell.angle_beta   90.00
_cell.angle_gamma   90.00
#
_symmetry.space_group_name_H-M   'P 1'
#
loop_
_entity.id
_entity.type
_entity.pdbx_description
1 polymer ?
#
loop_
_entity_poly.entity_id
_entity_poly.type
_entity_poly.pdbx_seq_one_letter_code
_entity_poly.pdbx_strand_id
1 'polypeptide(L)'
;ASDVYKRQANESGVPFSRPFIKYTPTWPRSFMPTHQSKRDLIAKMKLIPVHDLIEGKSLLLIDDSIVRGTQLRETTEFLYASGAKEVHIRPACPPLLFGCKYLNFSRSTSEMELITRRVIKELEGCDPDRATLEEYADPDSEKYRKMVEKIGEKLHFTSLHYHRLDDMMESVGIDADCLCTYCWNGKE
;
A
#
# COMPACT_ATOMS: atom_id res chain seq x y z
N ALA A 1 -11.15 -2.79 -6.84
CA ALA A 1 -9.70 -2.99 -6.99
C ALA A 1 -9.33 -3.65 -8.32
N SER A 2 -10.04 -4.69 -8.77
CA SER A 2 -9.64 -5.44 -9.98
C SER A 2 -9.64 -4.62 -11.28
N ASP A 3 -10.28 -3.49 -11.35
CA ASP A 3 -10.33 -2.65 -12.56
C ASP A 3 -9.23 -1.59 -12.61
N VAL A 4 -8.69 -1.17 -11.46
CA VAL A 4 -7.64 -0.15 -11.40
C VAL A 4 -6.39 -0.60 -12.14
N TYR A 5 -5.83 -1.76 -11.81
CA TYR A 5 -4.61 -2.26 -12.45
C TYR A 5 -4.79 -2.62 -13.93
N LYS A 6 -6.00 -3.08 -14.34
CA LYS A 6 -6.28 -3.36 -15.75
C LYS A 6 -6.34 -2.08 -16.59
N ARG A 7 -7.03 -1.05 -16.06
CA ARG A 7 -7.09 0.25 -16.73
C ARG A 7 -5.71 0.88 -16.83
N GLN A 8 -4.94 0.85 -15.75
CA GLN A 8 -3.59 1.38 -15.75
C GLN A 8 -2.68 0.64 -16.73
N ALA A 9 -2.79 -0.69 -16.83
CA ALA A 9 -2.07 -1.47 -17.82
C ALA A 9 -2.46 -1.09 -19.26
N ASN A 10 -3.75 -0.92 -19.53
CA ASN A 10 -4.25 -0.52 -20.85
C ASN A 10 -3.75 0.87 -21.26
N GLU A 11 -3.80 1.85 -20.34
CA GLU A 11 -3.37 3.23 -20.63
C GLU A 11 -1.84 3.36 -20.73
N SER A 12 -1.09 2.64 -19.90
CA SER A 12 0.37 2.70 -19.89
C SER A 12 1.04 1.84 -20.98
N GLY A 13 0.31 0.89 -21.57
CA GLY A 13 0.88 -0.12 -22.45
C GLY A 13 1.76 -1.17 -21.75
N VAL A 14 1.85 -1.14 -20.42
CA VAL A 14 2.58 -2.16 -19.65
C VAL A 14 1.76 -3.45 -19.62
N PRO A 15 2.34 -4.61 -19.99
CA PRO A 15 1.60 -5.87 -20.02
C PRO A 15 1.03 -6.23 -18.66
N PHE A 16 -0.27 -6.52 -18.60
CA PHE A 16 -0.91 -7.04 -17.40
C PHE A 16 -0.74 -8.55 -17.29
N SER A 17 -0.33 -9.02 -16.12
CA SER A 17 -0.27 -10.45 -15.80
C SER A 17 -0.80 -10.73 -14.39
N ARG A 18 -1.11 -11.98 -14.11
CA ARG A 18 -1.48 -12.47 -12.78
C ARG A 18 -0.41 -13.43 -12.29
N PRO A 19 0.64 -12.93 -11.62
CA PRO A 19 1.76 -13.75 -11.18
C PRO A 19 1.43 -14.64 -9.99
N PHE A 20 0.23 -14.50 -9.43
CA PHE A 20 -0.26 -15.32 -8.33
C PHE A 20 -1.54 -16.04 -8.70
N ILE A 21 -1.59 -17.33 -8.40
CA ILE A 21 -2.81 -18.12 -8.40
C ILE A 21 -3.29 -18.19 -6.96
N LYS A 22 -4.49 -17.69 -6.71
CA LYS A 22 -5.13 -17.85 -5.40
C LYS A 22 -5.68 -19.26 -5.31
N TYR A 23 -5.09 -20.09 -4.47
CA TYR A 23 -5.68 -21.36 -4.12
C TYR A 23 -6.91 -21.13 -3.24
N THR A 24 -8.09 -21.39 -3.77
CA THR A 24 -9.36 -21.26 -3.08
C THR A 24 -10.07 -22.61 -2.86
N PRO A 25 -9.50 -23.60 -2.20
CA PRO A 25 -10.34 -24.57 -1.55
C PRO A 25 -10.71 -24.02 -0.17
N THR A 26 -11.91 -23.50 -0.06
CA THR A 26 -12.85 -23.69 1.04
C THR A 26 -12.32 -23.63 2.49
N TRP A 27 -11.54 -22.61 2.85
CA TRP A 27 -11.41 -22.30 4.26
C TRP A 27 -12.16 -20.99 4.54
N PRO A 28 -13.33 -21.06 5.23
CA PRO A 28 -14.01 -19.85 5.68
C PRO A 28 -13.05 -19.04 6.57
N ARG A 29 -13.21 -17.72 6.56
CA ARG A 29 -12.41 -16.79 7.41
C ARG A 29 -12.43 -17.15 8.91
N SER A 30 -13.39 -17.95 9.36
CA SER A 30 -13.56 -18.42 10.75
C SER A 30 -12.58 -19.51 11.20
N PHE A 31 -11.87 -20.16 10.29
CA PHE A 31 -10.86 -21.17 10.65
C PHE A 31 -9.45 -20.61 10.62
N MET A 32 -9.14 -19.70 11.53
CA MET A 32 -7.75 -19.31 11.82
C MET A 32 -7.18 -20.31 12.82
N PRO A 33 -6.19 -21.14 12.45
CA PRO A 33 -5.53 -22.04 13.40
C PRO A 33 -4.89 -21.25 14.54
N THR A 34 -4.97 -21.77 15.75
CA THR A 34 -4.39 -21.16 16.95
C THR A 34 -2.86 -21.17 16.98
N HIS A 35 -2.22 -22.04 16.20
CA HIS A 35 -0.77 -22.17 16.13
C HIS A 35 -0.15 -21.34 15.01
N GLN A 36 0.87 -20.55 15.33
CA GLN A 36 1.57 -19.64 14.40
C GLN A 36 2.13 -20.38 13.17
N SER A 37 2.77 -21.54 13.36
CA SER A 37 3.33 -22.36 12.28
C SER A 37 2.29 -22.82 11.25
N LYS A 38 1.06 -23.10 11.70
CA LYS A 38 -0.05 -23.44 10.78
C LYS A 38 -0.59 -22.22 10.05
N ARG A 39 -0.57 -21.04 10.68
CA ARG A 39 -0.95 -19.75 10.03
C ARG A 39 0.03 -19.41 8.92
N ASP A 40 1.32 -19.56 9.16
CA ASP A 40 2.38 -19.27 8.19
C ASP A 40 2.31 -20.23 7.00
N LEU A 41 2.03 -21.53 7.25
CA LEU A 41 1.81 -22.49 6.19
C LEU A 41 0.57 -22.17 5.35
N ILE A 42 -0.56 -21.83 5.98
CA ILE A 42 -1.80 -21.47 5.30
C ILE A 42 -1.64 -20.14 4.53
N ALA A 43 -0.91 -19.18 5.06
CA ALA A 43 -0.58 -17.94 4.36
C ALA A 43 0.24 -18.21 3.08
N LYS A 44 1.24 -19.07 3.17
CA LYS A 44 2.06 -19.51 2.02
C LYS A 44 1.27 -20.31 0.98
N MET A 45 0.25 -21.08 1.41
CA MET A 45 -0.62 -21.84 0.51
C MET A 45 -1.68 -20.99 -0.20
N LYS A 46 -1.92 -19.75 0.26
CA LYS A 46 -2.96 -18.88 -0.33
C LYS A 46 -2.58 -18.29 -1.67
N LEU A 47 -1.30 -18.11 -1.92
CA LEU A 47 -0.77 -17.51 -3.15
C LEU A 47 0.28 -18.43 -3.73
N ILE A 48 -0.01 -19.04 -4.86
CA ILE A 48 0.92 -19.87 -5.61
C ILE A 48 1.59 -18.98 -6.67
N PRO A 49 2.93 -18.81 -6.65
CA PRO A 49 3.61 -18.01 -7.65
C PRO A 49 3.65 -18.74 -9.00
N VAL A 50 3.46 -17.98 -10.06
CA VAL A 50 3.71 -18.42 -11.43
C VAL A 50 5.11 -17.95 -11.80
N HIS A 51 6.12 -18.82 -11.64
CA HIS A 51 7.54 -18.47 -11.79
C HIS A 51 7.86 -17.80 -13.12
N ASP A 52 7.33 -18.29 -14.25
CA ASP A 52 7.55 -17.71 -15.58
C ASP A 52 7.10 -16.24 -15.70
N LEU A 53 6.19 -15.80 -14.83
CA LEU A 53 5.69 -14.43 -14.78
C LEU A 53 6.46 -13.56 -13.77
N ILE A 54 7.33 -14.14 -12.96
CA ILE A 54 8.05 -13.45 -11.87
C ILE A 54 9.56 -13.45 -12.11
N GLU A 55 10.14 -14.61 -12.42
CA GLU A 55 11.58 -14.81 -12.47
C GLU A 55 12.25 -13.87 -13.49
N GLY A 56 13.24 -13.11 -13.02
CA GLY A 56 13.98 -12.13 -13.80
C GLY A 56 13.18 -10.91 -14.26
N LYS A 57 11.92 -10.74 -13.80
CA LYS A 57 11.05 -9.62 -14.24
C LYS A 57 11.14 -8.44 -13.27
N SER A 58 11.00 -7.23 -13.83
CA SER A 58 10.68 -6.02 -13.09
C SER A 58 9.16 -5.93 -12.99
N LEU A 59 8.63 -5.98 -11.78
CA LEU A 59 7.19 -6.06 -11.52
C LEU A 59 6.67 -4.71 -11.04
N LEU A 60 5.56 -4.27 -11.63
CA LEU A 60 4.80 -3.12 -11.16
C LEU A 60 3.53 -3.61 -10.46
N LEU A 61 3.49 -3.44 -9.13
CA LEU A 61 2.32 -3.77 -8.32
C LEU A 61 1.45 -2.52 -8.15
N ILE A 62 0.17 -2.70 -8.35
CA ILE A 62 -0.86 -1.69 -8.12
C ILE A 62 -1.71 -2.15 -6.95
N ASP A 63 -1.88 -1.27 -5.97
CA ASP A 63 -2.75 -1.53 -4.81
C ASP A 63 -3.66 -0.32 -4.59
N ASP A 64 -4.73 -0.47 -3.83
CA ASP A 64 -5.63 0.64 -3.51
C ASP A 64 -5.00 1.59 -2.48
N SER A 65 -4.39 1.05 -1.44
CA SER A 65 -3.78 1.84 -0.37
C SER A 65 -2.74 1.05 0.44
N ILE A 66 -1.79 1.76 1.05
CA ILE A 66 -0.87 1.19 2.03
C ILE A 66 -1.27 1.66 3.43
N VAL A 67 -1.87 0.78 4.22
CA VAL A 67 -2.28 1.08 5.61
C VAL A 67 -1.16 0.73 6.58
N ARG A 68 -0.98 -0.55 6.88
CA ARG A 68 0.04 -1.06 7.83
C ARG A 68 1.33 -1.49 7.17
N GLY A 69 1.27 -1.83 5.90
CA GLY A 69 2.39 -2.31 5.08
C GLY A 69 2.81 -3.76 5.32
N THR A 70 2.33 -4.43 6.39
CA THR A 70 2.78 -5.79 6.75
C THR A 70 2.53 -6.79 5.62
N GLN A 71 1.32 -6.82 5.07
CA GLN A 71 0.94 -7.75 4.01
C GLN A 71 1.71 -7.47 2.71
N LEU A 72 1.92 -6.19 2.37
CA LEU A 72 2.70 -5.81 1.20
C LEU A 72 4.17 -6.20 1.34
N ARG A 73 4.76 -6.01 2.52
CA ARG A 73 6.12 -6.44 2.80
C ARG A 73 6.29 -7.95 2.59
N GLU A 74 5.40 -8.76 3.18
CA GLU A 74 5.41 -10.22 3.00
C GLU A 74 5.28 -10.61 1.52
N THR A 75 4.40 -9.91 0.78
CA THR A 75 4.23 -10.15 -0.67
C THR A 75 5.50 -9.79 -1.44
N THR A 76 6.14 -8.68 -1.10
CA THR A 76 7.40 -8.24 -1.74
C THR A 76 8.54 -9.22 -1.49
N GLU A 77 8.72 -9.63 -0.23
CA GLU A 77 9.73 -10.64 0.14
C GLU A 77 9.49 -11.97 -0.61
N PHE A 78 8.22 -12.35 -0.75
CA PHE A 78 7.85 -13.55 -1.50
C PHE A 78 8.13 -13.43 -3.00
N LEU A 79 7.91 -12.25 -3.60
CA LEU A 79 8.24 -12.00 -5.00
C LEU A 79 9.74 -12.08 -5.27
N TYR A 80 10.57 -11.49 -4.40
CA TYR A 80 12.01 -11.60 -4.50
C TYR A 80 12.50 -13.05 -4.29
N ALA A 81 11.93 -13.76 -3.32
CA ALA A 81 12.21 -15.18 -3.12
C ALA A 81 11.80 -16.04 -4.32
N SER A 82 10.83 -15.59 -5.13
CA SER A 82 10.40 -16.22 -6.38
C SER A 82 11.19 -15.77 -7.61
N GLY A 83 12.26 -14.99 -7.42
CA GLY A 83 13.17 -14.57 -8.50
C GLY A 83 12.84 -13.26 -9.17
N ALA A 84 11.96 -12.42 -8.62
CA ALA A 84 11.72 -11.08 -9.14
C ALA A 84 13.02 -10.25 -9.14
N LYS A 85 13.27 -9.52 -10.23
CA LYS A 85 14.42 -8.62 -10.35
C LYS A 85 14.19 -7.31 -9.61
N GLU A 86 13.02 -6.73 -9.78
CA GLU A 86 12.61 -5.46 -9.19
C GLU A 86 11.12 -5.51 -8.82
N VAL A 87 10.76 -4.82 -7.75
CA VAL A 87 9.37 -4.68 -7.31
C VAL A 87 9.07 -3.19 -7.09
N HIS A 88 8.23 -2.64 -7.95
CA HIS A 88 7.77 -1.27 -7.93
C HIS A 88 6.34 -1.21 -7.45
N ILE A 89 5.98 -0.25 -6.61
CA ILE A 89 4.63 -0.09 -6.07
C ILE A 89 4.04 1.26 -6.48
N ARG A 90 2.76 1.22 -6.87
CA ARG A 90 1.95 2.42 -7.17
C ARG A 90 0.59 2.28 -6.49
N PRO A 91 0.43 2.81 -5.27
CA PRO A 91 -0.88 2.92 -4.63
C PRO A 91 -1.78 3.88 -5.40
N ALA A 92 -3.07 3.55 -5.48
CA ALA A 92 -4.06 4.37 -6.18
C ALA A 92 -4.51 5.60 -5.38
N CYS A 93 -4.04 5.76 -4.16
CA CYS A 93 -4.33 6.92 -3.32
C CYS A 93 -3.05 7.52 -2.71
N PRO A 94 -3.12 8.75 -2.16
CA PRO A 94 -2.02 9.33 -1.39
C PRO A 94 -1.71 8.56 -0.10
N PRO A 95 -0.58 8.86 0.58
CA PRO A 95 -0.25 8.27 1.88
C PRO A 95 -1.33 8.57 2.92
N LEU A 96 -1.77 7.55 3.65
CA LEU A 96 -2.75 7.72 4.74
C LEU A 96 -2.06 8.28 5.98
N LEU A 97 -2.35 9.53 6.34
CA LEU A 97 -1.79 10.22 7.51
C LEU A 97 -2.71 10.19 8.71
N PHE A 98 -4.03 10.06 8.46
CA PHE A 98 -5.07 10.07 9.49
C PHE A 98 -5.97 8.84 9.37
N GLY A 99 -6.43 8.32 10.50
CA GLY A 99 -7.42 7.25 10.53
C GLY A 99 -8.78 7.76 10.06
N CYS A 100 -9.43 7.03 9.16
CA CYS A 100 -10.76 7.39 8.69
C CYS A 100 -11.77 7.43 9.84
N LYS A 101 -12.57 8.47 9.93
CA LYS A 101 -13.62 8.61 10.96
C LYS A 101 -14.81 7.69 10.70
N TYR A 102 -15.02 7.28 9.46
CA TYR A 102 -16.22 6.57 9.01
C TYR A 102 -15.96 5.11 8.68
N LEU A 103 -14.79 4.77 8.14
CA LEU A 103 -14.46 3.43 7.66
C LEU A 103 -13.54 2.69 8.63
N ASN A 104 -13.91 1.45 8.95
CA ASN A 104 -13.21 0.66 9.96
C ASN A 104 -11.84 0.11 9.52
N PHE A 105 -11.53 0.07 8.22
CA PHE A 105 -10.28 -0.54 7.74
C PHE A 105 -9.03 0.30 8.07
N SER A 106 -9.17 1.62 8.17
CA SER A 106 -8.13 2.55 8.63
C SER A 106 -8.40 3.05 10.06
N ARG A 107 -9.53 2.65 10.65
CA ARG A 107 -9.87 2.94 12.05
C ARG A 107 -9.13 1.96 12.94
N SER A 108 -7.88 2.25 13.19
CA SER A 108 -7.08 1.50 14.15
C SER A 108 -7.40 1.97 15.57
N THR A 109 -7.13 1.14 16.56
CA THR A 109 -7.14 1.52 17.98
C THR A 109 -6.08 2.59 18.27
N SER A 110 -5.14 2.79 17.35
CA SER A 110 -4.10 3.82 17.40
C SER A 110 -3.72 4.23 15.97
N GLU A 111 -3.58 5.52 15.72
CA GLU A 111 -3.03 6.07 14.47
C GLU A 111 -1.61 5.57 14.19
N MET A 112 -0.90 5.09 15.21
CA MET A 112 0.42 4.47 15.10
C MET A 112 0.41 3.11 14.38
N GLU A 113 -0.75 2.57 14.04
CA GLU A 113 -0.85 1.41 13.15
C GLU A 113 -0.64 1.77 11.69
N LEU A 114 -0.82 3.05 11.31
CA LEU A 114 -0.49 3.54 9.97
C LEU A 114 1.03 3.54 9.79
N ILE A 115 1.49 2.97 8.68
CA ILE A 115 2.93 2.92 8.38
C ILE A 115 3.54 4.33 8.28
N THR A 116 2.80 5.27 7.71
CA THR A 116 3.17 6.68 7.59
C THR A 116 3.46 7.29 8.94
N ARG A 117 2.56 7.12 9.93
CA ARG A 117 2.71 7.66 11.29
C ARG A 117 3.91 7.07 12.02
N ARG A 118 4.16 5.77 11.85
CA ARG A 118 5.33 5.11 12.43
C ARG A 118 6.63 5.66 11.83
N VAL A 119 6.63 5.85 10.50
CA VAL A 119 7.81 6.39 9.80
C VAL A 119 8.04 7.85 10.17
N ILE A 120 6.99 8.68 10.24
CA ILE A 120 7.12 10.08 10.64
C ILE A 120 7.65 10.18 12.08
N LYS A 121 7.11 9.39 13.02
CA LYS A 121 7.62 9.35 14.40
C LYS A 121 9.11 8.96 14.45
N GLU A 122 9.53 8.04 13.60
CA GLU A 122 10.93 7.63 13.52
C GLU A 122 11.83 8.74 12.96
N LEU A 123 11.34 9.49 11.96
CA LEU A 123 12.09 10.62 11.35
C LEU A 123 12.16 11.84 12.27
N GLU A 124 11.07 12.16 12.97
CA GLU A 124 11.01 13.32 13.87
C GLU A 124 11.51 13.01 15.30
N GLY A 125 11.61 11.73 15.68
CA GLY A 125 12.01 11.29 17.02
C GLY A 125 10.92 11.48 18.10
N CYS A 126 9.73 11.96 17.73
CA CYS A 126 8.59 12.19 18.61
C CYS A 126 7.27 11.96 17.88
N ASP A 127 6.16 11.94 18.65
CA ASP A 127 4.83 11.90 18.02
C ASP A 127 4.57 13.23 17.29
N PRO A 128 4.25 13.18 15.98
CA PRO A 128 4.07 14.39 15.19
C PRO A 128 2.80 15.15 15.60
N ASP A 129 2.91 16.45 15.71
CA ASP A 129 1.77 17.35 15.83
C ASP A 129 1.08 17.56 14.48
N ARG A 130 -0.02 18.32 14.48
CA ARG A 130 -0.80 18.57 13.29
C ARG A 130 -0.02 19.35 12.22
N ALA A 131 0.74 20.36 12.64
CA ALA A 131 1.54 21.18 11.72
C ALA A 131 2.59 20.34 10.99
N THR A 132 3.28 19.48 11.73
CA THR A 132 4.24 18.52 11.17
C THR A 132 3.56 17.60 10.16
N LEU A 133 2.37 17.08 10.46
CA LEU A 133 1.64 16.20 9.52
C LEU A 133 1.20 16.93 8.25
N GLU A 134 0.86 18.21 8.32
CA GLU A 134 0.53 19.02 7.15
C GLU A 134 1.74 19.17 6.21
N GLU A 135 2.96 19.29 6.74
CA GLU A 135 4.18 19.28 5.93
C GLU A 135 4.42 17.91 5.24
N TYR A 136 4.08 16.80 5.92
CA TYR A 136 4.15 15.45 5.35
C TYR A 136 3.01 15.15 4.37
N ALA A 137 1.94 15.93 4.35
CA ALA A 137 0.84 15.81 3.39
C ALA A 137 1.17 16.50 2.05
N ASP A 138 2.12 17.42 2.02
CA ASP A 138 2.54 18.14 0.82
C ASP A 138 3.50 17.28 -0.01
N PRO A 139 3.08 16.80 -1.22
CA PRO A 139 3.89 15.92 -2.05
C PRO A 139 5.16 16.58 -2.60
N ASP A 140 5.27 17.90 -2.57
CA ASP A 140 6.42 18.63 -3.04
C ASP A 140 7.43 18.93 -1.92
N SER A 141 7.06 18.65 -0.66
CA SER A 141 7.93 18.85 0.51
C SER A 141 9.08 17.83 0.58
N GLU A 142 10.18 18.23 1.21
CA GLU A 142 11.31 17.32 1.49
C GLU A 142 10.92 16.24 2.52
N LYS A 143 10.06 16.59 3.48
CA LYS A 143 9.56 15.66 4.50
C LYS A 143 8.74 14.55 3.88
N TYR A 144 7.85 14.88 2.94
CA TYR A 144 7.08 13.87 2.20
C TYR A 144 8.02 12.90 1.46
N ARG A 145 9.01 13.42 0.73
CA ARG A 145 9.96 12.58 -0.02
C ARG A 145 10.73 11.63 0.90
N LYS A 146 11.24 12.13 2.04
CA LYS A 146 11.93 11.29 3.05
C LYS A 146 10.99 10.20 3.63
N MET A 147 9.74 10.54 3.91
CA MET A 147 8.76 9.57 4.39
C MET A 147 8.51 8.46 3.36
N VAL A 148 8.27 8.83 2.10
CA VAL A 148 8.01 7.84 1.02
C VAL A 148 9.22 6.94 0.80
N GLU A 149 10.42 7.50 0.77
CA GLU A 149 11.68 6.75 0.67
C GLU A 149 11.81 5.75 1.83
N LYS A 150 11.61 6.21 3.05
CA LYS A 150 11.69 5.37 4.25
C LYS A 150 10.64 4.26 4.28
N ILE A 151 9.42 4.52 3.79
CA ILE A 151 8.39 3.49 3.63
C ILE A 151 8.86 2.45 2.59
N GLY A 152 9.38 2.90 1.46
CA GLY A 152 9.91 2.03 0.41
C GLY A 152 11.02 1.10 0.93
N GLU A 153 11.97 1.64 1.68
CA GLU A 153 13.03 0.85 2.34
C GLU A 153 12.46 -0.21 3.29
N LYS A 154 11.53 0.20 4.19
CA LYS A 154 10.93 -0.72 5.18
C LYS A 154 10.13 -1.86 4.56
N LEU A 155 9.55 -1.62 3.39
CA LEU A 155 8.73 -2.60 2.68
C LEU A 155 9.50 -3.30 1.55
N HIS A 156 10.80 -3.01 1.42
CA HIS A 156 11.75 -3.59 0.46
C HIS A 156 11.35 -3.35 -1.00
N PHE A 157 10.73 -2.20 -1.30
CA PHE A 157 10.40 -1.85 -2.68
C PHE A 157 11.62 -1.29 -3.43
N THR A 158 11.73 -1.62 -4.71
CA THR A 158 12.68 -0.96 -5.61
C THR A 158 12.29 0.51 -5.81
N SER A 159 10.98 0.79 -5.93
CA SER A 159 10.46 2.16 -5.91
C SER A 159 9.01 2.20 -5.41
N LEU A 160 8.68 3.31 -4.76
CA LEU A 160 7.35 3.63 -4.29
C LEU A 160 6.99 5.04 -4.75
N HIS A 161 5.85 5.20 -5.45
CA HIS A 161 5.28 6.51 -5.72
C HIS A 161 3.77 6.45 -5.47
N TYR A 162 3.30 7.36 -4.66
CA TYR A 162 1.88 7.51 -4.39
C TYR A 162 1.21 8.39 -5.44
N HIS A 163 -0.09 8.22 -5.59
CA HIS A 163 -0.92 9.13 -6.36
C HIS A 163 -0.99 10.49 -5.66
N ARG A 164 -0.95 11.59 -6.41
CA ARG A 164 -1.15 12.94 -5.85
C ARG A 164 -2.62 13.14 -5.50
N LEU A 165 -2.88 13.87 -4.43
CA LEU A 165 -4.26 14.10 -3.97
C LEU A 165 -5.06 14.91 -5.01
N ASP A 166 -4.46 15.94 -5.57
CA ASP A 166 -5.11 16.81 -6.55
C ASP A 166 -5.50 16.03 -7.82
N ASP A 167 -4.57 15.23 -8.36
CA ASP A 167 -4.84 14.39 -9.53
C ASP A 167 -5.93 13.35 -9.25
N MET A 168 -5.95 12.80 -8.03
CA MET A 168 -6.97 11.85 -7.62
C MET A 168 -8.34 12.51 -7.53
N MET A 169 -8.44 13.70 -6.94
CA MET A 169 -9.70 14.47 -6.86
C MET A 169 -10.20 14.84 -8.26
N GLU A 170 -9.31 15.32 -9.13
CA GLU A 170 -9.65 15.63 -10.53
C GLU A 170 -10.20 14.41 -11.27
N SER A 171 -9.59 13.23 -11.05
CA SER A 171 -10.00 11.98 -11.69
C SER A 171 -11.40 11.49 -11.29
N VAL A 172 -11.90 11.91 -10.12
CA VAL A 172 -13.25 11.57 -9.64
C VAL A 172 -14.32 12.35 -10.42
N GLY A 173 -14.00 13.55 -10.91
CA GLY A 173 -14.88 14.34 -11.76
C GLY A 173 -16.08 14.98 -11.05
N ILE A 174 -16.00 15.16 -9.71
CA ILE A 174 -16.95 15.92 -8.91
C ILE A 174 -16.23 17.06 -8.19
N ASP A 175 -17.00 18.05 -7.72
CA ASP A 175 -16.44 19.20 -7.03
C ASP A 175 -15.60 18.74 -5.81
N ALA A 176 -14.41 19.30 -5.67
CA ALA A 176 -13.49 19.00 -4.57
C ALA A 176 -14.11 19.23 -3.18
N ASP A 177 -14.99 20.24 -3.07
CA ASP A 177 -15.72 20.56 -1.82
C ASP A 177 -16.74 19.47 -1.43
N CYS A 178 -17.07 18.55 -2.35
CA CYS A 178 -17.92 17.40 -2.11
C CYS A 178 -17.14 16.14 -1.71
N LEU A 179 -15.81 16.23 -1.64
CA LEU A 179 -14.93 15.10 -1.34
C LEU A 179 -14.32 15.22 0.05
N CYS A 180 -14.47 14.17 0.87
CA CYS A 180 -13.74 14.08 2.13
C CYS A 180 -12.30 13.63 1.88
N THR A 181 -11.34 14.47 2.22
CA THR A 181 -9.90 14.21 2.07
C THR A 181 -9.18 13.97 3.40
N TYR A 182 -9.95 13.82 4.49
CA TYR A 182 -9.44 13.76 5.86
C TYR A 182 -8.32 12.73 6.06
N CYS A 183 -8.43 11.54 5.45
CA CYS A 183 -7.43 10.48 5.63
C CYS A 183 -6.02 10.88 5.13
N TRP A 184 -5.92 11.81 4.21
CA TRP A 184 -4.68 12.21 3.55
C TRP A 184 -4.11 13.53 4.07
N ASN A 185 -4.97 14.54 4.33
CA ASN A 185 -4.53 15.90 4.72
C ASN A 185 -5.19 16.43 6.00
N GLY A 186 -6.08 15.66 6.64
CA GLY A 186 -6.79 16.07 7.85
C GLY A 186 -7.91 17.11 7.63
N LYS A 187 -8.32 17.38 6.36
CA LYS A 187 -9.41 18.32 6.01
C LYS A 187 -10.70 17.55 5.73
N GLU A 188 -11.80 18.06 6.23
CA GLU A 188 -13.17 17.60 5.96
C GLU A 188 -13.84 18.49 4.95
#